data_887a9d82af6fe06f15dc2c7016ede943
#
_entry.id   887a9d82af6fe06f15dc2c7016ede943
#
_cell.length_a   1.000
_cell.length_b   1.000
_cell.length_c   1.000
_cell.angle_alpha   90.00
_cell.angle_beta   90.00
_cell.angle_gamma   90.00
#
_symmetry.space_group_name_H-M   'P 1'
#
loop_
_entity.id
_entity.type
_entity.pdbx_description
1 polymer ?
#
loop_
_entity_poly.entity_id
_entity_poly.type
_entity_poly.pdbx_seq_one_letter_code
_entity_poly.pdbx_strand_id
1 'polypeptide(L)'
;MIIRRLFVVTILIVFAGCSTGTESLTTQKIWRKVSAPVIKDSTDEVVVTNSRLDDGTYWTWAEHLLGTETIVFHVAMARFGVTCEAWAKENDMHEGCMDDYAVDQFHTALVGITDTARVTVAFQDGPGTSYEINTSLLKMLMAGTATSPISKYHWVPFPFISRIKNNTVVEAQQMWVP
;
A
#
# COMPACT_ATOMS: atom_id res chain seq x y z
N MET A 1 63.12 34.94 51.86
CA MET A 1 61.67 34.60 51.85
C MET A 1 61.18 34.69 50.40
N ILE A 2 61.14 33.55 49.71
CA ILE A 2 60.93 33.50 48.24
C ILE A 2 59.54 32.95 48.03
N ILE A 3 58.61 33.76 47.54
CA ILE A 3 57.23 33.38 47.21
C ILE A 3 57.24 32.87 45.80
N ARG A 4 57.09 31.55 45.66
CA ARG A 4 56.87 30.91 44.38
C ARG A 4 55.39 31.09 43.99
N ARG A 5 55.14 31.84 42.95
CA ARG A 5 53.80 31.92 42.34
C ARG A 5 53.59 30.68 41.47
N LEU A 6 52.62 29.88 41.86
CA LEU A 6 52.12 28.75 41.07
C LEU A 6 51.18 29.26 39.99
N PHE A 7 51.55 29.14 38.73
CA PHE A 7 50.66 29.39 37.62
C PHE A 7 49.81 28.09 37.37
N VAL A 8 48.57 28.17 37.69
CA VAL A 8 47.61 27.12 37.28
C VAL A 8 47.17 27.42 35.85
N VAL A 9 47.64 26.60 34.90
CA VAL A 9 47.19 26.65 33.51
C VAL A 9 45.93 25.78 33.42
N THR A 10 44.78 26.42 33.33
CA THR A 10 43.52 25.74 33.08
C THR A 10 43.42 25.46 31.59
N ILE A 11 43.62 24.19 31.20
CA ILE A 11 43.37 23.73 29.83
C ILE A 11 41.89 23.51 29.66
N LEU A 12 41.23 24.42 28.95
CA LEU A 12 39.84 24.22 28.48
C LEU A 12 39.87 23.22 27.29
N ILE A 13 39.55 21.98 27.55
CA ILE A 13 39.31 21.01 26.50
C ILE A 13 37.90 21.27 25.96
N VAL A 14 37.83 21.95 24.83
CA VAL A 14 36.61 22.09 24.06
C VAL A 14 36.36 20.73 23.37
N PHE A 15 35.52 19.91 23.93
CA PHE A 15 34.97 18.76 23.22
C PHE A 15 34.05 19.31 22.12
N ALA A 16 34.57 19.43 20.90
CA ALA A 16 33.76 19.51 19.72
C ALA A 16 33.04 18.15 19.59
N GLY A 17 31.87 18.06 20.19
CA GLY A 17 30.95 16.96 19.99
C GLY A 17 30.57 16.95 18.52
N CYS A 18 31.23 16.13 17.70
CA CYS A 18 30.63 15.63 16.49
C CYS A 18 29.39 14.83 16.92
N SER A 19 28.26 15.47 16.99
CA SER A 19 26.97 14.77 16.88
C SER A 19 26.97 14.21 15.47
N THR A 20 27.46 12.98 15.31
CA THR A 20 27.01 12.14 14.22
C THR A 20 25.52 12.01 14.44
N GLY A 21 24.77 12.97 13.90
CA GLY A 21 23.37 12.84 13.67
C GLY A 21 23.22 11.58 12.83
N THR A 22 22.92 10.49 13.51
CA THR A 22 22.26 9.37 12.87
C THR A 22 20.95 9.99 12.40
N GLU A 23 20.96 10.56 11.18
CA GLU A 23 19.72 10.77 10.47
C GLU A 23 19.08 9.40 10.43
N SER A 24 18.19 9.18 11.39
CA SER A 24 17.16 8.20 11.25
C SER A 24 16.65 8.47 9.84
N LEU A 25 16.85 7.50 8.94
CA LEU A 25 16.16 7.43 7.66
C LEU A 25 14.68 7.33 8.02
N THR A 26 14.11 8.44 8.43
CA THR A 26 12.68 8.63 8.53
C THR A 26 12.21 8.29 7.15
N THR A 27 11.60 7.13 7.02
CA THR A 27 10.97 6.62 5.81
C THR A 27 10.09 7.74 5.31
N GLN A 28 10.62 8.51 4.37
CA GLN A 28 9.99 9.75 3.93
C GLN A 28 8.65 9.36 3.35
N LYS A 29 7.56 9.82 3.95
CA LYS A 29 6.21 9.55 3.48
C LYS A 29 6.13 10.05 2.05
N ILE A 30 6.19 9.12 1.10
CA ILE A 30 6.18 9.45 -0.31
C ILE A 30 4.72 9.62 -0.72
N TRP A 31 4.38 10.79 -1.20
CA TRP A 31 3.14 11.07 -1.90
C TRP A 31 3.51 11.59 -3.28
N ARG A 32 3.77 10.68 -4.20
CA ARG A 32 4.15 11.04 -5.55
C ARG A 32 2.96 10.84 -6.48
N LYS A 33 2.47 11.93 -7.09
CA LYS A 33 1.42 11.85 -8.10
C LYS A 33 1.89 11.00 -9.29
N VAL A 34 1.06 10.06 -9.70
CA VAL A 34 1.27 9.18 -10.85
C VAL A 34 -0.02 9.07 -11.66
N SER A 35 0.06 8.57 -12.88
CA SER A 35 -1.13 8.21 -13.63
C SER A 35 -1.85 7.07 -12.94
N ALA A 36 -3.18 7.11 -12.96
CA ALA A 36 -3.97 5.98 -12.49
C ALA A 36 -3.63 4.73 -13.31
N PRO A 37 -3.62 3.55 -12.70
CA PRO A 37 -3.44 2.31 -13.42
C PRO A 37 -4.61 2.08 -14.38
N VAL A 38 -4.34 1.36 -15.45
CA VAL A 38 -5.39 0.96 -16.40
C VAL A 38 -6.18 -0.19 -15.78
N ILE A 39 -7.49 -0.03 -15.71
CA ILE A 39 -8.41 -1.10 -15.27
C ILE A 39 -8.35 -2.25 -16.27
N LYS A 40 -8.22 -3.45 -15.78
CA LYS A 40 -8.20 -4.67 -16.58
C LYS A 40 -8.74 -5.85 -15.75
N ASP A 41 -9.23 -6.85 -16.46
CA ASP A 41 -9.69 -8.08 -15.85
C ASP A 41 -8.60 -8.80 -15.07
N SER A 42 -9.01 -9.60 -14.11
CA SER A 42 -8.15 -10.64 -13.55
C SER A 42 -7.84 -11.67 -14.61
N THR A 43 -6.59 -12.06 -14.74
CA THR A 43 -6.15 -13.08 -15.71
C THR A 43 -5.84 -14.41 -15.03
N ASP A 44 -5.55 -14.38 -13.73
CA ASP A 44 -5.15 -15.57 -12.98
C ASP A 44 -6.34 -16.09 -12.16
N GLU A 45 -6.54 -17.41 -12.21
CA GLU A 45 -7.51 -18.07 -11.37
C GLU A 45 -7.15 -17.91 -9.89
N VAL A 46 -8.14 -17.64 -9.05
CA VAL A 46 -7.93 -17.47 -7.62
C VAL A 46 -7.84 -18.83 -6.95
N VAL A 47 -6.62 -19.24 -6.61
CA VAL A 47 -6.37 -20.45 -5.83
C VAL A 47 -5.82 -20.06 -4.46
N VAL A 48 -6.62 -20.34 -3.42
CA VAL A 48 -6.22 -20.10 -2.03
C VAL A 48 -6.04 -21.44 -1.32
N THR A 49 -4.81 -21.72 -0.92
CA THR A 49 -4.46 -22.95 -0.17
C THR A 49 -3.96 -22.58 1.22
N ASN A 50 -4.63 -23.07 2.27
CA ASN A 50 -4.29 -22.73 3.66
C ASN A 50 -4.16 -21.22 3.91
N SER A 51 -5.11 -20.44 3.40
CA SER A 51 -5.12 -18.97 3.45
C SER A 51 -3.95 -18.27 2.74
N ARG A 52 -3.24 -18.95 1.85
CA ARG A 52 -2.13 -18.43 1.05
C ARG A 52 -2.51 -18.36 -0.40
N LEU A 53 -1.97 -17.33 -1.09
CA LEU A 53 -2.09 -17.17 -2.54
C LEU A 53 -0.82 -17.68 -3.23
N ASP A 54 -1.02 -18.32 -4.38
CA ASP A 54 0.07 -18.62 -5.30
C ASP A 54 0.64 -17.34 -5.93
N ASP A 55 1.77 -17.47 -6.63
CA ASP A 55 2.35 -16.36 -7.38
C ASP A 55 1.42 -15.98 -8.53
N GLY A 56 1.08 -14.69 -8.65
CA GLY A 56 0.15 -14.24 -9.66
C GLY A 56 -0.23 -12.76 -9.51
N THR A 57 -1.19 -12.33 -10.31
CA THR A 57 -1.76 -10.99 -10.28
C THR A 57 -3.26 -11.10 -10.07
N TYR A 58 -3.72 -10.54 -8.98
CA TYR A 58 -5.09 -10.71 -8.48
C TYR A 58 -5.79 -9.38 -8.21
N TRP A 59 -7.11 -9.40 -8.32
CA TRP A 59 -7.94 -8.38 -7.70
C TRP A 59 -8.07 -8.69 -6.22
N THR A 60 -7.74 -7.70 -5.40
CA THR A 60 -7.71 -7.83 -3.95
C THR A 60 -8.36 -6.63 -3.29
N TRP A 61 -9.08 -6.88 -2.21
CA TRP A 61 -9.60 -5.84 -1.31
C TRP A 61 -8.88 -5.98 0.02
N ALA A 62 -8.11 -4.96 0.39
CA ALA A 62 -7.43 -4.93 1.68
C ALA A 62 -8.45 -4.68 2.80
N GLU A 63 -8.79 -5.72 3.54
CA GLU A 63 -9.79 -5.65 4.60
C GLU A 63 -9.21 -5.01 5.87
N HIS A 64 -8.19 -5.61 6.44
CA HIS A 64 -7.52 -5.10 7.63
C HIS A 64 -6.09 -5.66 7.76
N LEU A 65 -5.34 -5.10 8.71
CA LEU A 65 -4.02 -5.59 9.08
C LEU A 65 -4.13 -6.63 10.20
N LEU A 66 -3.46 -7.77 10.01
CA LEU A 66 -3.22 -8.76 11.06
C LEU A 66 -1.78 -8.59 11.57
N GLY A 67 -1.63 -7.99 12.73
CA GLY A 67 -0.31 -7.56 13.21
C GLY A 67 0.26 -6.41 12.39
N THR A 68 1.57 -6.41 12.14
CA THR A 68 2.27 -5.31 11.46
C THR A 68 2.65 -5.62 10.01
N GLU A 69 2.64 -6.90 9.61
CA GLU A 69 3.23 -7.33 8.35
C GLU A 69 2.26 -8.08 7.44
N THR A 70 1.11 -8.49 7.94
CA THR A 70 0.15 -9.30 7.18
C THR A 70 -1.09 -8.50 6.88
N ILE A 71 -1.52 -8.54 5.63
CA ILE A 71 -2.80 -7.98 5.19
C ILE A 71 -3.78 -9.13 5.01
N VAL A 72 -4.97 -8.99 5.55
CA VAL A 72 -6.11 -9.84 5.20
C VAL A 72 -6.71 -9.28 3.92
N PHE A 73 -6.64 -10.07 2.85
CA PHE A 73 -7.25 -9.75 1.59
C PHE A 73 -8.52 -10.56 1.34
N HIS A 74 -9.54 -9.90 0.84
CA HIS A 74 -10.54 -10.56 0.01
C HIS A 74 -10.03 -10.57 -1.42
N VAL A 75 -10.02 -11.73 -2.04
CA VAL A 75 -9.51 -11.94 -3.39
C VAL A 75 -10.62 -12.50 -4.24
N ALA A 76 -10.80 -11.96 -5.42
CA ALA A 76 -11.80 -12.43 -6.37
C ALA A 76 -11.31 -12.24 -7.81
N MET A 77 -11.92 -12.94 -8.75
CA MET A 77 -11.82 -12.58 -10.16
C MET A 77 -12.72 -11.37 -10.43
N ALA A 78 -12.20 -10.40 -11.13
CA ALA A 78 -12.96 -9.22 -11.55
C ALA A 78 -12.96 -9.10 -13.08
N ARG A 79 -14.09 -8.68 -13.63
CA ARG A 79 -14.33 -8.48 -15.06
C ARG A 79 -14.86 -7.08 -15.29
N PHE A 80 -14.46 -6.46 -16.38
CA PHE A 80 -14.83 -5.09 -16.71
C PHE A 80 -15.40 -4.97 -18.12
N GLY A 81 -16.24 -3.96 -18.34
CA GLY A 81 -16.78 -3.63 -19.65
C GLY A 81 -17.40 -4.85 -20.36
N VAL A 82 -16.98 -5.10 -21.59
CA VAL A 82 -17.54 -6.16 -22.44
C VAL A 82 -17.40 -7.58 -21.87
N THR A 83 -16.36 -7.87 -21.12
CA THR A 83 -16.17 -9.17 -20.47
C THR A 83 -17.10 -9.33 -19.28
N CYS A 84 -17.38 -8.25 -18.56
CA CYS A 84 -18.39 -8.23 -17.52
C CYS A 84 -19.79 -8.45 -18.10
N GLU A 85 -20.17 -7.76 -19.16
CA GLU A 85 -21.47 -7.92 -19.81
C GLU A 85 -21.68 -9.34 -20.34
N ALA A 86 -20.65 -9.93 -20.95
CA ALA A 86 -20.69 -11.32 -21.40
C ALA A 86 -20.92 -12.29 -20.23
N TRP A 87 -20.17 -12.12 -19.15
CA TRP A 87 -20.29 -12.94 -17.96
C TRP A 87 -21.65 -12.77 -17.27
N ALA A 88 -22.18 -11.54 -17.16
CA ALA A 88 -23.49 -11.27 -16.60
C ALA A 88 -24.61 -11.96 -17.39
N LYS A 89 -24.50 -11.95 -18.72
CA LYS A 89 -25.45 -12.65 -19.61
C LYS A 89 -25.38 -14.17 -19.43
N GLU A 90 -24.19 -14.75 -19.32
CA GLU A 90 -23.99 -16.18 -19.12
C GLU A 90 -24.50 -16.65 -17.75
N ASN A 91 -24.53 -15.78 -16.75
CA ASN A 91 -24.95 -16.08 -15.38
C ASN A 91 -26.38 -15.57 -15.06
N ASP A 92 -27.16 -15.21 -16.08
CA ASP A 92 -28.57 -14.73 -15.94
C ASP A 92 -28.69 -13.52 -14.96
N MET A 93 -27.70 -12.66 -14.91
CA MET A 93 -27.77 -11.45 -14.12
C MET A 93 -28.68 -10.42 -14.79
N HIS A 94 -29.90 -10.27 -14.28
CA HIS A 94 -30.91 -9.39 -14.87
C HIS A 94 -30.56 -7.91 -14.90
N GLU A 95 -29.68 -7.46 -14.00
CA GLU A 95 -29.24 -6.06 -13.91
C GLU A 95 -27.98 -5.77 -14.72
N GLY A 96 -27.43 -6.79 -15.40
CA GLY A 96 -26.17 -6.64 -16.14
C GLY A 96 -24.97 -6.35 -15.23
N CYS A 97 -23.99 -5.62 -15.76
CA CYS A 97 -22.86 -5.15 -14.99
C CYS A 97 -23.18 -3.81 -14.34
N MET A 98 -23.37 -3.83 -13.04
CA MET A 98 -23.48 -2.60 -12.27
C MET A 98 -22.07 -1.93 -12.19
N ASP A 99 -22.02 -0.61 -12.36
CA ASP A 99 -20.79 0.18 -12.27
C ASP A 99 -19.64 -0.32 -13.18
N ASP A 100 -19.97 -0.90 -14.34
CA ASP A 100 -19.05 -1.43 -15.35
C ASP A 100 -18.15 -2.58 -14.90
N TYR A 101 -18.38 -3.20 -13.72
CA TYR A 101 -17.61 -4.36 -13.30
C TYR A 101 -18.45 -5.40 -12.53
N ALA A 102 -17.96 -6.62 -12.50
CA ALA A 102 -18.47 -7.71 -11.68
C ALA A 102 -17.33 -8.48 -11.04
N VAL A 103 -17.60 -9.06 -9.89
CA VAL A 103 -16.67 -9.94 -9.17
C VAL A 103 -17.33 -11.29 -8.88
N ASP A 104 -16.52 -12.32 -8.93
CA ASP A 104 -16.91 -13.67 -8.50
C ASP A 104 -16.90 -13.79 -6.98
N GLN A 105 -17.05 -15.02 -6.50
CA GLN A 105 -17.00 -15.33 -5.09
C GLN A 105 -15.65 -14.88 -4.47
N PHE A 106 -15.74 -14.18 -3.36
CA PHE A 106 -14.58 -13.76 -2.59
C PHE A 106 -13.93 -14.94 -1.85
N HIS A 107 -12.60 -14.95 -1.89
CA HIS A 107 -11.77 -15.84 -1.10
C HIS A 107 -10.95 -15.02 -0.12
N THR A 108 -10.75 -15.50 1.09
CA THR A 108 -9.91 -14.81 2.08
C THR A 108 -8.50 -15.36 2.07
N ALA A 109 -7.51 -14.48 1.96
CA ALA A 109 -6.10 -14.82 1.99
C ALA A 109 -5.33 -13.94 2.99
N LEU A 110 -4.31 -14.53 3.60
CA LEU A 110 -3.37 -13.85 4.48
C LEU A 110 -2.06 -13.65 3.73
N VAL A 111 -1.75 -12.42 3.37
CA VAL A 111 -0.63 -12.10 2.49
C VAL A 111 0.30 -11.11 3.17
N GLY A 112 1.60 -11.41 3.17
CA GLY A 112 2.62 -10.48 3.63
C GLY A 112 2.75 -9.27 2.70
N ILE A 113 3.38 -8.21 3.18
CA ILE A 113 3.77 -7.07 2.34
C ILE A 113 5.19 -6.65 2.69
N THR A 114 6.06 -6.57 1.69
CA THR A 114 7.45 -6.12 1.88
C THR A 114 7.54 -4.61 1.99
N ASP A 115 8.53 -4.11 2.70
CA ASP A 115 8.79 -2.66 2.78
C ASP A 115 9.22 -2.07 1.43
N THR A 116 9.64 -2.92 0.49
CA THR A 116 10.02 -2.55 -0.88
C THR A 116 8.88 -2.71 -1.88
N ALA A 117 7.68 -3.12 -1.45
CA ALA A 117 6.54 -3.22 -2.34
C ALA A 117 6.18 -1.86 -2.93
N ARG A 118 5.90 -1.85 -4.22
CA ARG A 118 5.40 -0.67 -4.90
C ARG A 118 3.90 -0.54 -4.68
N VAL A 119 3.48 0.54 -4.04
CA VAL A 119 2.06 0.77 -3.73
C VAL A 119 1.59 2.08 -4.36
N THR A 120 0.45 2.03 -5.03
CA THR A 120 -0.28 3.24 -5.43
C THR A 120 -1.66 3.23 -4.82
N VAL A 121 -2.14 4.40 -4.41
CA VAL A 121 -3.50 4.61 -3.91
C VAL A 121 -4.27 5.52 -4.86
N ALA A 122 -5.53 5.18 -5.09
CA ALA A 122 -6.40 5.95 -5.96
C ALA A 122 -6.88 7.22 -5.25
N PHE A 123 -7.13 8.27 -6.04
CA PHE A 123 -7.79 9.47 -5.55
C PHE A 123 -9.30 9.27 -5.66
N GLN A 124 -10.00 9.33 -4.54
CA GLN A 124 -11.42 8.97 -4.46
C GLN A 124 -12.38 9.90 -5.21
N ASP A 125 -11.97 11.11 -5.54
CA ASP A 125 -12.82 12.08 -6.23
C ASP A 125 -12.90 11.85 -7.75
N GLY A 126 -12.33 10.76 -8.26
CA GLY A 126 -12.48 10.38 -9.66
C GLY A 126 -11.28 9.64 -10.25
N PRO A 127 -11.46 9.13 -11.46
CA PRO A 127 -10.43 8.39 -12.18
C PRO A 127 -9.29 9.30 -12.64
N GLY A 128 -8.17 8.70 -13.03
CA GLY A 128 -7.08 9.36 -13.73
C GLY A 128 -5.94 9.85 -12.85
N THR A 129 -6.08 9.90 -11.55
CA THR A 129 -5.00 10.29 -10.63
C THR A 129 -4.81 9.26 -9.53
N SER A 130 -3.57 8.87 -9.33
CA SER A 130 -3.15 8.03 -8.21
C SER A 130 -1.90 8.61 -7.55
N TYR A 131 -1.59 8.12 -6.36
CA TYR A 131 -0.39 8.52 -5.63
C TYR A 131 0.42 7.29 -5.24
N GLU A 132 1.68 7.28 -5.62
CA GLU A 132 2.62 6.30 -5.11
C GLU A 132 2.98 6.64 -3.67
N ILE A 133 2.91 5.64 -2.81
CA ILE A 133 3.21 5.74 -1.38
C ILE A 133 4.10 4.56 -0.97
N ASN A 134 4.74 4.66 0.18
CA ASN A 134 5.43 3.52 0.76
C ASN A 134 4.48 2.62 1.57
N THR A 135 4.89 1.39 1.81
CA THR A 135 4.13 0.38 2.57
C THR A 135 3.80 0.81 3.99
N SER A 136 4.73 1.51 4.65
CA SER A 136 4.48 2.03 6.00
C SER A 136 3.30 3.00 6.01
N LEU A 137 3.22 3.87 4.99
CA LEU A 137 2.10 4.80 4.87
C LEU A 137 0.79 4.09 4.52
N LEU A 138 0.84 3.05 3.66
CA LEU A 138 -0.35 2.21 3.41
C LEU A 138 -0.89 1.62 4.71
N LYS A 139 -0.04 1.00 5.51
CA LYS A 139 -0.42 0.41 6.81
C LYS A 139 -1.04 1.48 7.74
N MET A 140 -0.47 2.67 7.78
CA MET A 140 -1.01 3.77 8.58
C MET A 140 -2.37 4.28 8.07
N LEU A 141 -2.58 4.32 6.75
CA LEU A 141 -3.86 4.69 6.14
C LEU A 141 -4.94 3.66 6.47
N MET A 142 -4.63 2.38 6.31
CA MET A 142 -5.54 1.28 6.67
C MET A 142 -5.91 1.29 8.17
N ALA A 143 -4.94 1.63 9.03
CA ALA A 143 -5.16 1.76 10.47
C ALA A 143 -5.87 3.08 10.89
N GLY A 144 -6.14 3.99 9.95
CA GLY A 144 -6.71 5.31 10.25
C GLY A 144 -5.79 6.23 11.05
N THR A 145 -4.49 5.96 11.09
CA THR A 145 -3.49 6.72 11.87
C THR A 145 -2.67 7.70 11.04
N ALA A 146 -2.77 7.65 9.71
CA ALA A 146 -2.13 8.60 8.82
C ALA A 146 -3.08 9.68 8.35
N THR A 147 -2.53 10.88 8.21
CA THR A 147 -3.17 11.97 7.49
C THR A 147 -2.48 12.17 6.14
N SER A 148 -3.27 12.46 5.11
CA SER A 148 -2.72 12.80 3.80
C SER A 148 -2.33 14.27 3.73
N PRO A 149 -1.19 14.63 3.11
CA PRO A 149 -0.88 15.99 2.75
C PRO A 149 -1.67 16.47 1.52
N ILE A 150 -2.36 15.56 0.83
CA ILE A 150 -3.17 15.87 -0.34
C ILE A 150 -4.52 16.38 0.12
N SER A 151 -4.86 17.60 -0.29
CA SER A 151 -6.14 18.21 0.03
C SER A 151 -7.31 17.32 -0.42
N LYS A 152 -8.29 17.13 0.45
CA LYS A 152 -9.47 16.28 0.24
C LYS A 152 -9.21 14.78 0.11
N TYR A 153 -7.98 14.29 0.20
CA TYR A 153 -7.75 12.86 0.20
C TYR A 153 -8.20 12.26 1.53
N HIS A 154 -8.96 11.16 1.47
CA HIS A 154 -9.23 10.26 2.58
C HIS A 154 -9.09 8.81 2.11
N TRP A 155 -8.80 7.91 3.02
CA TRP A 155 -8.68 6.50 2.69
C TRP A 155 -10.05 5.90 2.35
N VAL A 156 -10.11 5.22 1.21
CA VAL A 156 -11.26 4.41 0.81
C VAL A 156 -10.74 3.02 0.46
N PRO A 157 -11.37 1.95 0.90
CA PRO A 157 -10.92 0.57 0.65
C PRO A 157 -11.29 0.11 -0.76
N PHE A 158 -10.92 0.88 -1.78
CA PHE A 158 -11.06 0.47 -3.17
C PHE A 158 -10.21 -0.77 -3.45
N PRO A 159 -10.59 -1.58 -4.45
CA PRO A 159 -9.83 -2.75 -4.84
C PRO A 159 -8.44 -2.38 -5.35
N PHE A 160 -7.53 -3.35 -5.24
CA PHE A 160 -6.19 -3.29 -5.81
C PHE A 160 -6.02 -4.35 -6.89
N ILE A 161 -5.25 -4.05 -7.92
CA ILE A 161 -4.53 -5.08 -8.66
C ILE A 161 -3.23 -5.32 -7.92
N SER A 162 -3.11 -6.50 -7.33
CA SER A 162 -1.97 -6.89 -6.49
C SER A 162 -1.17 -7.98 -7.16
N ARG A 163 0.14 -7.76 -7.32
CA ARG A 163 1.07 -8.79 -7.75
C ARG A 163 1.67 -9.47 -6.53
N ILE A 164 1.41 -10.75 -6.44
CA ILE A 164 1.82 -11.62 -5.33
C ILE A 164 3.01 -12.46 -5.78
N LYS A 165 4.01 -12.58 -4.92
CA LYS A 165 5.15 -13.46 -5.09
C LYS A 165 5.54 -14.06 -3.74
N ASN A 166 5.62 -15.40 -3.68
CA ASN A 166 5.88 -16.15 -2.43
C ASN A 166 4.92 -15.73 -1.30
N ASN A 167 3.63 -15.64 -1.61
CA ASN A 167 2.58 -15.17 -0.69
C ASN A 167 2.86 -13.77 -0.09
N THR A 168 3.48 -12.89 -0.85
CA THR A 168 3.82 -11.55 -0.42
C THR A 168 3.51 -10.54 -1.52
N VAL A 169 2.90 -9.44 -1.16
CA VAL A 169 2.66 -8.32 -2.08
C VAL A 169 3.99 -7.69 -2.46
N VAL A 170 4.28 -7.65 -3.75
CA VAL A 170 5.44 -6.94 -4.32
C VAL A 170 5.02 -5.70 -5.08
N GLU A 171 3.77 -5.63 -5.50
CA GLU A 171 3.16 -4.46 -6.11
C GLU A 171 1.66 -4.46 -5.81
N ALA A 172 1.10 -3.31 -5.45
CA ALA A 172 -0.33 -3.11 -5.28
C ALA A 172 -0.75 -1.77 -5.89
N GLN A 173 -1.67 -1.81 -6.83
CA GLN A 173 -2.18 -0.63 -7.53
C GLN A 173 -3.66 -0.50 -7.24
N GLN A 174 -4.03 0.45 -6.39
CA GLN A 174 -5.42 0.69 -6.07
C GLN A 174 -6.15 1.28 -7.27
N MET A 175 -7.31 0.72 -7.54
CA MET A 175 -8.17 1.11 -8.64
C MET A 175 -9.31 1.98 -8.10
N TRP A 176 -9.56 3.10 -8.76
CA TRP A 176 -10.78 3.82 -8.54
C TRP A 176 -11.93 3.05 -9.20
N VAL A 177 -12.96 2.74 -8.45
CA VAL A 177 -14.22 2.18 -8.95
C VAL A 177 -15.36 3.08 -8.50
N PRO A 178 -16.34 3.38 -9.37
CA PRO A 178 -17.44 4.28 -9.06
C PRO A 178 -18.31 3.79 -7.90
#